data_3c4aef20b5535086fe0e7e19e22f87ac
#
_entry.id   3c4aef20b5535086fe0e7e19e22f87ac
#
_cell.length_a   1.000
_cell.length_b   1.000
_cell.length_c   1.000
_cell.angle_alpha   90.00
_cell.angle_beta   90.00
_cell.angle_gamma   90.00
#
_symmetry.space_group_name_H-M   'P 1'
#
loop_
_entity.id
_entity.type
_entity.pdbx_description
1 polymer ?
#
loop_
_entity_poly.entity_id
_entity_poly.type
_entity_poly.pdbx_seq_one_letter_code
_entity_poly.pdbx_strand_id
1 'polypeptide(L)'
;MDPNTFPTKGNLILAKNSLALSRQGYELMDKKRNILIREMMELIDQAKDIQTQIDVTFRTAYTALQKANMEIGIAFVQQIACTVPVENSIRIKTRSVMGTEIPLVEYDKTTNTPTYAYYSTKMSLDEAKAAFEKVKELSIRLSMVCLLYTSDA
;
A
#
# COMPACT_ATOMS: atom_id res chain seq x y z
N MET A 1 -29.93 43.17 -13.71
CA MET A 1 -30.15 42.24 -14.84
C MET A 1 -28.83 42.04 -15.52
N ASP A 2 -28.32 40.83 -15.54
CA ASP A 2 -27.05 40.51 -16.21
C ASP A 2 -27.16 40.76 -17.71
N PRO A 3 -26.20 41.47 -18.33
CA PRO A 3 -26.23 41.77 -19.78
C PRO A 3 -26.21 40.52 -20.66
N ASN A 4 -25.83 39.36 -20.10
CA ASN A 4 -25.84 38.07 -20.80
C ASN A 4 -27.22 37.41 -20.91
N THR A 5 -28.24 37.94 -20.27
CA THR A 5 -29.60 37.35 -20.22
C THR A 5 -30.54 37.89 -21.32
N PHE A 6 -30.07 38.84 -22.15
CA PHE A 6 -30.91 39.34 -23.23
C PHE A 6 -31.17 38.29 -24.32
N PRO A 7 -32.41 38.10 -24.76
CA PRO A 7 -32.81 37.11 -25.76
C PRO A 7 -32.34 37.50 -27.16
N THR A 8 -31.05 37.43 -27.42
CA THR A 8 -30.45 37.63 -28.73
C THR A 8 -30.04 36.31 -29.37
N LYS A 9 -30.03 36.26 -30.72
CA LYS A 9 -29.60 35.07 -31.45
C LYS A 9 -28.15 34.65 -31.10
N GLY A 10 -27.28 35.62 -30.82
CA GLY A 10 -25.89 35.38 -30.38
C GLY A 10 -25.85 34.68 -29.02
N ASN A 11 -26.59 35.20 -28.04
CA ASN A 11 -26.64 34.61 -26.69
C ASN A 11 -27.27 33.22 -26.69
N LEU A 12 -28.22 32.93 -27.57
CA LEU A 12 -28.79 31.61 -27.75
C LEU A 12 -27.75 30.59 -28.27
N ILE A 13 -26.91 30.99 -29.23
CA ILE A 13 -25.84 30.13 -29.76
C ILE A 13 -24.80 29.86 -28.67
N LEU A 14 -24.38 30.90 -27.93
CA LEU A 14 -23.44 30.75 -26.81
C LEU A 14 -24.00 29.81 -25.72
N ALA A 15 -25.27 29.96 -25.35
CA ALA A 15 -25.91 29.11 -24.37
C ALA A 15 -26.01 27.65 -24.84
N LYS A 16 -26.33 27.39 -26.11
CA LYS A 16 -26.34 26.05 -26.69
C LYS A 16 -24.95 25.41 -26.69
N ASN A 17 -23.92 26.16 -27.05
CA ASN A 17 -22.54 25.67 -27.03
C ASN A 17 -22.07 25.37 -25.60
N SER A 18 -22.37 26.24 -24.65
CA SER A 18 -22.07 26.04 -23.23
C SER A 18 -22.79 24.83 -22.67
N LEU A 19 -24.07 24.62 -23.02
CA LEU A 19 -24.83 23.45 -22.62
C LEU A 19 -24.22 22.15 -23.19
N ALA A 20 -23.85 22.16 -24.48
CA ALA A 20 -23.22 21.00 -25.10
C ALA A 20 -21.88 20.64 -24.43
N LEU A 21 -21.04 21.65 -24.16
CA LEU A 21 -19.78 21.49 -23.47
C LEU A 21 -19.99 20.96 -22.02
N SER A 22 -20.97 21.52 -21.30
CA SER A 22 -21.30 21.07 -19.94
C SER A 22 -21.80 19.62 -19.90
N ARG A 23 -22.58 19.21 -20.89
CA ARG A 23 -23.01 17.80 -21.03
C ARG A 23 -21.83 16.87 -21.24
N GLN A 24 -20.93 17.21 -22.16
CA GLN A 24 -19.72 16.41 -22.41
C GLN A 24 -18.82 16.34 -21.16
N GLY A 25 -18.66 17.49 -20.48
CA GLY A 25 -17.91 17.54 -19.21
C GLY A 25 -18.53 16.67 -18.13
N TYR A 26 -19.85 16.71 -17.97
CA TYR A 26 -20.56 15.86 -17.01
C TYR A 26 -20.38 14.36 -17.31
N GLU A 27 -20.55 13.95 -18.58
CA GLU A 27 -20.35 12.55 -18.98
C GLU A 27 -18.93 12.08 -18.74
N LEU A 28 -17.94 12.94 -19.00
CA LEU A 28 -16.52 12.62 -18.75
C LEU A 28 -16.27 12.43 -17.24
N MET A 29 -16.79 13.34 -16.42
CA MET A 29 -16.65 13.27 -14.96
C MET A 29 -17.34 12.05 -14.35
N ASP A 30 -18.53 11.70 -14.86
CA ASP A 30 -19.26 10.51 -14.43
C ASP A 30 -18.49 9.22 -14.76
N LYS A 31 -17.94 9.14 -15.98
CA LYS A 31 -17.07 8.02 -16.39
C LYS A 31 -15.82 7.93 -15.50
N LYS A 32 -15.17 9.08 -15.23
CA LYS A 32 -14.01 9.15 -14.32
C LYS A 32 -14.37 8.64 -12.93
N ARG A 33 -15.48 9.10 -12.36
CA ARG A 33 -15.96 8.66 -11.05
C ARG A 33 -16.18 7.14 -11.01
N ASN A 34 -16.83 6.58 -12.03
CA ASN A 34 -17.13 5.14 -12.08
C ASN A 34 -15.86 4.28 -12.17
N ILE A 35 -14.82 4.77 -12.88
CA ILE A 35 -13.53 4.10 -12.93
C ILE A 35 -12.84 4.14 -11.56
N LEU A 36 -12.80 5.31 -10.91
CA LEU A 36 -12.18 5.45 -9.58
C LEU A 36 -12.87 4.59 -8.52
N ILE A 37 -14.20 4.49 -8.54
CA ILE A 37 -14.95 3.61 -7.62
C ILE A 37 -14.55 2.15 -7.84
N ARG A 38 -14.39 1.72 -9.09
CA ARG A 38 -13.97 0.34 -9.41
C ARG A 38 -12.56 0.05 -8.90
N GLU A 39 -11.62 0.95 -9.17
CA GLU A 39 -10.24 0.85 -8.67
C GLU A 39 -10.21 0.79 -7.13
N MET A 40 -11.00 1.63 -6.46
CA MET A 40 -11.11 1.62 -5.00
C MET A 40 -11.63 0.28 -4.47
N MET A 41 -12.65 -0.30 -5.10
CA MET A 41 -13.16 -1.63 -4.71
C MET A 41 -12.10 -2.72 -4.86
N GLU A 42 -11.35 -2.71 -5.96
CA GLU A 42 -10.24 -3.66 -6.18
C GLU A 42 -9.15 -3.50 -5.11
N LEU A 43 -8.81 -2.28 -4.73
CA LEU A 43 -7.84 -2.02 -3.65
C LEU A 43 -8.33 -2.53 -2.29
N ILE A 44 -9.61 -2.37 -1.97
CA ILE A 44 -10.20 -2.87 -0.72
C ILE A 44 -10.13 -4.41 -0.68
N ASP A 45 -10.43 -5.08 -1.77
CA ASP A 45 -10.36 -6.53 -1.83
C ASP A 45 -8.91 -7.03 -1.72
N GLN A 46 -7.97 -6.37 -2.38
CA GLN A 46 -6.54 -6.66 -2.22
C GLN A 46 -6.06 -6.44 -0.77
N ALA A 47 -6.52 -5.38 -0.10
CA ALA A 47 -6.17 -5.11 1.29
C ALA A 47 -6.65 -6.23 2.22
N LYS A 48 -7.88 -6.71 2.04
CA LYS A 48 -8.45 -7.82 2.84
C LYS A 48 -7.65 -9.11 2.65
N ASP A 49 -7.29 -9.43 1.40
CA ASP A 49 -6.50 -10.62 1.09
C ASP A 49 -5.12 -10.57 1.74
N ILE A 50 -4.44 -9.42 1.62
CA ILE A 50 -3.13 -9.20 2.24
C ILE A 50 -3.24 -9.29 3.77
N GLN A 51 -4.27 -8.70 4.37
CA GLN A 51 -4.48 -8.73 5.82
C GLN A 51 -4.69 -10.18 6.32
N THR A 52 -5.47 -10.97 5.61
CA THR A 52 -5.65 -12.40 5.92
C THR A 52 -4.33 -13.17 5.84
N GLN A 53 -3.50 -12.90 4.82
CA GLN A 53 -2.19 -13.51 4.68
C GLN A 53 -1.24 -13.09 5.82
N ILE A 54 -1.28 -11.82 6.24
CA ILE A 54 -0.50 -11.31 7.36
C ILE A 54 -0.85 -12.06 8.64
N ASP A 55 -2.13 -12.21 8.97
CA ASP A 55 -2.58 -12.89 10.19
C ASP A 55 -2.09 -14.33 10.25
N VAL A 56 -2.19 -15.07 9.15
CA VAL A 56 -1.69 -16.46 9.06
C VAL A 56 -0.17 -16.51 9.19
N THR A 57 0.54 -15.59 8.51
CA THR A 57 2.00 -15.57 8.53
C THR A 57 2.53 -15.15 9.90
N PHE A 58 1.87 -14.21 10.59
CA PHE A 58 2.21 -13.85 11.96
C PHE A 58 2.08 -15.02 12.93
N ARG A 59 0.99 -15.78 12.85
CA ARG A 59 0.83 -16.98 13.69
C ARG A 59 1.96 -17.96 13.48
N THR A 60 2.34 -18.19 12.24
CA THR A 60 3.48 -19.07 11.90
C THR A 60 4.79 -18.51 12.45
N ALA A 61 5.04 -17.21 12.29
CA ALA A 61 6.24 -16.55 12.77
C ALA A 61 6.36 -16.61 14.31
N TYR A 62 5.28 -16.35 15.03
CA TYR A 62 5.27 -16.46 16.50
C TYR A 62 5.44 -17.91 16.99
N THR A 63 4.87 -18.88 16.29
CA THR A 63 5.07 -20.30 16.63
C THR A 63 6.54 -20.70 16.44
N ALA A 64 7.17 -20.27 15.35
CA ALA A 64 8.60 -20.49 15.11
C ALA A 64 9.47 -19.79 16.17
N LEU A 65 9.12 -18.55 16.55
CA LEU A 65 9.81 -17.83 17.60
C LEU A 65 9.68 -18.51 18.97
N GLN A 66 8.51 -19.01 19.33
CA GLN A 66 8.31 -19.78 20.56
C GLN A 66 9.19 -21.03 20.58
N LYS A 67 9.27 -21.76 19.46
CA LYS A 67 10.16 -22.90 19.31
C LYS A 67 11.62 -22.51 19.50
N ALA A 68 12.07 -21.42 18.86
CA ALA A 68 13.42 -20.88 19.04
C ALA A 68 13.72 -20.50 20.49
N ASN A 69 12.78 -19.84 21.18
CA ASN A 69 12.90 -19.48 22.59
C ASN A 69 13.04 -20.71 23.53
N MET A 70 12.33 -21.78 23.22
CA MET A 70 12.45 -23.05 23.99
C MET A 70 13.77 -23.77 23.75
N GLU A 71 14.30 -23.72 22.52
CA GLU A 71 15.52 -24.45 22.14
C GLU A 71 16.81 -23.72 22.49
N ILE A 72 16.82 -22.38 22.42
CA ILE A 72 18.04 -21.57 22.54
C ILE A 72 18.02 -20.75 23.84
N GLY A 73 16.84 -20.41 24.34
CA GLY A 73 16.64 -19.56 25.51
C GLY A 73 16.30 -18.11 25.15
N ILE A 74 15.38 -17.53 25.93
CA ILE A 74 14.82 -16.19 25.69
C ILE A 74 15.90 -15.09 25.71
N ALA A 75 16.84 -15.16 26.66
CA ALA A 75 17.88 -14.14 26.81
C ALA A 75 18.80 -14.06 25.59
N PHE A 76 19.15 -15.19 25.01
CA PHE A 76 20.01 -15.25 23.82
C PHE A 76 19.26 -14.75 22.56
N VAL A 77 18.00 -15.15 22.39
CA VAL A 77 17.16 -14.68 21.28
C VAL A 77 16.97 -13.16 21.37
N GLN A 78 16.80 -12.60 22.57
CA GLN A 78 16.69 -11.17 22.79
C GLN A 78 17.99 -10.43 22.43
N GLN A 79 19.15 -10.98 22.75
CA GLN A 79 20.44 -10.39 22.35
C GLN A 79 20.58 -10.37 20.82
N ILE A 80 20.19 -11.45 20.14
CA ILE A 80 20.20 -11.50 18.67
C ILE A 80 19.22 -10.45 18.09
N ALA A 81 18.02 -10.31 18.65
CA ALA A 81 17.05 -9.34 18.20
C ALA A 81 17.59 -7.90 18.24
N CYS A 82 18.42 -7.55 19.23
CA CYS A 82 19.07 -6.25 19.31
C CYS A 82 20.14 -6.02 18.22
N THR A 83 20.64 -7.07 17.58
CA THR A 83 21.62 -6.94 16.48
C THR A 83 20.98 -6.74 15.11
N VAL A 84 19.67 -6.91 15.01
CA VAL A 84 18.94 -6.72 13.75
C VAL A 84 18.89 -5.22 13.40
N PRO A 85 19.42 -4.79 12.25
CA PRO A 85 19.38 -3.38 11.87
C PRO A 85 17.96 -2.90 11.58
N VAL A 86 17.72 -1.62 11.87
CA VAL A 86 16.45 -0.97 11.50
C VAL A 86 16.37 -0.85 9.98
N GLU A 87 15.21 -1.16 9.41
CA GLU A 87 14.98 -1.12 7.98
C GLU A 87 14.92 0.33 7.47
N ASN A 88 15.81 0.69 6.54
CA ASN A 88 15.90 2.02 5.92
C ASN A 88 15.75 1.98 4.39
N SER A 89 15.44 0.82 3.81
CA SER A 89 15.36 0.63 2.36
C SER A 89 13.99 0.98 1.76
N ILE A 90 13.05 1.49 2.57
CA ILE A 90 11.72 1.88 2.13
C ILE A 90 11.77 3.30 1.58
N ARG A 91 11.39 3.47 0.32
CA ARG A 91 11.29 4.78 -0.34
C ARG A 91 9.87 5.00 -0.84
N ILE A 92 9.34 6.20 -0.59
CA ILE A 92 8.03 6.60 -1.10
C ILE A 92 8.26 7.48 -2.33
N LYS A 93 7.74 7.03 -3.49
CA LYS A 93 7.66 7.79 -4.73
C LYS A 93 6.21 8.14 -5.03
N THR A 94 6.00 9.10 -5.90
CA THR A 94 4.65 9.46 -6.39
C THR A 94 4.48 8.98 -7.83
N ARG A 95 3.31 8.43 -8.12
CA ARG A 95 2.87 8.07 -9.48
C ARG A 95 1.58 8.80 -9.79
N SER A 96 1.46 9.42 -10.95
CA SER A 96 0.22 10.05 -11.38
C SER A 96 -0.68 9.05 -12.12
N VAL A 97 -1.92 8.94 -11.65
CA VAL A 97 -2.98 8.16 -12.33
C VAL A 97 -4.16 9.11 -12.56
N MET A 98 -4.52 9.33 -13.81
CA MET A 98 -5.61 10.25 -14.23
C MET A 98 -5.53 11.66 -13.63
N GLY A 99 -4.30 12.17 -13.38
CA GLY A 99 -4.07 13.50 -12.81
C GLY A 99 -4.10 13.54 -11.27
N THR A 100 -4.30 12.40 -10.60
CA THR A 100 -4.18 12.28 -9.14
C THR A 100 -2.82 11.68 -8.81
N GLU A 101 -2.07 12.28 -7.88
CA GLU A 101 -0.80 11.77 -7.41
C GLU A 101 -1.02 10.64 -6.40
N ILE A 102 -0.52 9.47 -6.71
CA ILE A 102 -0.66 8.27 -5.90
C ILE A 102 0.71 7.90 -5.32
N PRO A 103 0.84 7.71 -4.00
CA PRO A 103 2.08 7.26 -3.40
C PRO A 103 2.39 5.81 -3.80
N LEU A 104 3.62 5.55 -4.22
CA LEU A 104 4.17 4.23 -4.52
C LEU A 104 5.29 3.92 -3.55
N VAL A 105 5.19 2.81 -2.84
CA VAL A 105 6.24 2.35 -1.95
C VAL A 105 7.19 1.43 -2.72
N GLU A 106 8.44 1.83 -2.85
CA GLU A 106 9.52 0.97 -3.35
C GLU A 106 10.28 0.38 -2.17
N TYR A 107 10.47 -0.91 -2.22
CA TYR A 107 11.24 -1.66 -1.25
C TYR A 107 12.40 -2.38 -1.96
N ASP A 108 13.62 -1.95 -1.66
CA ASP A 108 14.81 -2.65 -2.11
C ASP A 108 15.08 -3.82 -1.14
N LYS A 109 14.92 -5.05 -1.62
CA LYS A 109 15.30 -6.23 -0.84
C LYS A 109 16.81 -6.17 -0.58
N THR A 110 17.17 -5.70 0.60
CA THR A 110 18.54 -5.80 1.07
C THR A 110 18.87 -7.28 1.26
N THR A 111 19.95 -7.74 0.66
CA THR A 111 20.44 -9.11 0.88
C THR A 111 20.75 -9.25 2.36
N ASN A 112 19.93 -10.03 3.04
CA ASN A 112 19.98 -10.21 4.47
C ASN A 112 21.22 -11.03 4.83
N THR A 113 22.34 -10.38 5.03
CA THR A 113 23.50 -11.03 5.65
C THR A 113 23.14 -11.38 7.08
N PRO A 114 23.38 -12.62 7.51
CA PRO A 114 23.10 -13.01 8.88
C PRO A 114 23.95 -12.17 9.85
N THR A 115 23.28 -11.52 10.80
CA THR A 115 23.90 -10.66 11.81
C THR A 115 24.40 -11.45 13.03
N TYR A 116 24.27 -12.78 13.01
CA TYR A 116 24.66 -13.68 14.11
C TYR A 116 25.53 -14.81 13.59
N ALA A 117 26.37 -15.36 14.51
CA ALA A 117 27.27 -16.47 14.20
C ALA A 117 26.50 -17.79 14.12
N TYR A 118 26.63 -18.51 13.04
CA TYR A 118 25.95 -19.79 12.80
C TYR A 118 26.31 -20.89 13.80
N TYR A 119 27.44 -20.78 14.46
CA TYR A 119 27.93 -21.82 15.39
C TYR A 119 27.07 -21.96 16.67
N SER A 120 26.40 -20.89 17.07
CA SER A 120 25.60 -20.86 18.31
C SER A 120 24.09 -20.89 18.07
N THR A 121 23.63 -20.95 16.82
CA THR A 121 22.22 -20.84 16.46
C THR A 121 21.69 -22.17 15.93
N LYS A 122 20.39 -22.39 16.15
CA LYS A 122 19.67 -23.57 15.65
C LYS A 122 18.79 -23.17 14.47
N MET A 123 18.39 -24.16 13.68
CA MET A 123 17.53 -24.02 12.51
C MET A 123 16.20 -23.32 12.84
N SER A 124 15.69 -23.48 14.07
CA SER A 124 14.47 -22.82 14.53
C SER A 124 14.55 -21.29 14.54
N LEU A 125 15.74 -20.71 14.75
CA LEU A 125 15.94 -19.27 14.67
C LEU A 125 15.90 -18.77 13.23
N ASP A 126 16.47 -19.52 12.29
CA ASP A 126 16.44 -19.18 10.87
C ASP A 126 15.02 -19.29 10.31
N GLU A 127 14.25 -20.29 10.74
CA GLU A 127 12.83 -20.43 10.39
C GLU A 127 12.02 -19.22 10.90
N ALA A 128 12.26 -18.79 12.14
CA ALA A 128 11.60 -17.61 12.71
C ALA A 128 11.98 -16.34 11.93
N LYS A 129 13.26 -16.12 11.64
CA LYS A 129 13.74 -14.99 10.86
C LYS A 129 13.08 -14.94 9.48
N ALA A 130 13.08 -16.04 8.74
CA ALA A 130 12.48 -16.12 7.42
C ALA A 130 10.97 -15.84 7.46
N ALA A 131 10.27 -16.32 8.48
CA ALA A 131 8.85 -16.05 8.67
C ALA A 131 8.57 -14.55 8.96
N PHE A 132 9.37 -13.91 9.82
CA PHE A 132 9.25 -12.48 10.09
C PHE A 132 9.62 -11.60 8.89
N GLU A 133 10.59 -12.00 8.06
CA GLU A 133 10.88 -11.30 6.80
C GLU A 133 9.70 -11.34 5.83
N LYS A 134 9.01 -12.46 5.75
CA LYS A 134 7.79 -12.56 4.94
C LYS A 134 6.66 -11.68 5.48
N VAL A 135 6.50 -11.60 6.80
CA VAL A 135 5.55 -10.67 7.44
C VAL A 135 5.90 -9.22 7.10
N LYS A 136 7.19 -8.85 7.17
CA LYS A 136 7.68 -7.52 6.81
C LYS A 136 7.30 -7.17 5.36
N GLU A 137 7.56 -8.07 4.41
CA GLU A 137 7.20 -7.87 3.00
C GLU A 137 5.69 -7.66 2.80
N LEU A 138 4.86 -8.47 3.46
CA LEU A 138 3.40 -8.33 3.41
C LEU A 138 2.92 -7.01 4.04
N SER A 139 3.54 -6.59 5.15
CA SER A 139 3.21 -5.32 5.82
C SER A 139 3.54 -4.11 4.94
N ILE A 140 4.65 -4.14 4.21
CA ILE A 140 5.02 -3.10 3.24
C ILE A 140 4.00 -3.06 2.10
N ARG A 141 3.57 -4.22 1.59
CA ARG A 141 2.52 -4.31 0.56
C ARG A 141 1.18 -3.76 1.06
N LEU A 142 0.79 -4.07 2.29
CA LEU A 142 -0.42 -3.53 2.89
C LEU A 142 -0.33 -2.00 3.04
N SER A 143 0.79 -1.48 3.51
CA SER A 143 1.02 -0.03 3.62
C SER A 143 0.88 0.68 2.29
N MET A 144 1.35 0.07 1.19
CA MET A 144 1.18 0.63 -0.16
C MET A 144 -0.30 0.73 -0.54
N VAL A 145 -1.09 -0.32 -0.30
CA VAL A 145 -2.53 -0.33 -0.60
C VAL A 145 -3.28 0.68 0.27
N CYS A 146 -2.94 0.79 1.56
CA CYS A 146 -3.53 1.76 2.47
C CYS A 146 -3.22 3.21 2.07
N LEU A 147 -1.99 3.51 1.65
CA LEU A 147 -1.61 4.84 1.18
C LEU A 147 -2.36 5.22 -0.11
N LEU A 148 -2.58 4.26 -1.01
CA LEU A 148 -3.41 4.47 -2.21
C LEU A 148 -4.84 4.85 -1.85
N TYR A 149 -5.43 4.20 -0.85
CA TYR A 149 -6.79 4.50 -0.38
C TYR A 149 -6.92 5.89 0.26
N THR A 150 -5.92 6.34 1.03
CA THR A 150 -5.95 7.64 1.73
C THR A 150 -5.62 8.83 0.83
N SER A 151 -4.92 8.61 -0.29
CA SER A 151 -4.55 9.67 -1.24
C SER A 151 -5.75 10.17 -2.08
N ASP A 152 -6.80 9.36 -2.21
CA ASP A 152 -8.01 9.70 -2.98
C ASP A 152 -9.15 10.28 -2.10
N ALA A 153 -8.93 10.44 -0.81
CA ALA A 153 -9.89 11.04 0.13
C ALA A 153 -9.54 12.51 0.38
#